data_6559a6ed979aa6015afa0765e182c4fe
#
_entry.id   6559a6ed979aa6015afa0765e182c4fe
#
_cell.length_a   1.000
_cell.length_b   1.000
_cell.length_c   1.000
_cell.angle_alpha   90.00
_cell.angle_beta   90.00
_cell.angle_gamma   90.00
#
_symmetry.space_group_name_H-M   'P 1'
#
loop_
_entity.id
_entity.type
_entity.pdbx_description
1 polymer ?
#
loop_
_entity_poly.entity_id
_entity_poly.type
_entity_poly.pdbx_seq_one_letter_code
_entity_poly.pdbx_strand_id
1 'polypeptide(L)'
;MGKKFPEAFFVLATAYNSGMCLLALPVIHLSQGRYQKGDRSMEEIKGKEIFMNPYVVQMDKFADSLKHLSRTFLKLEGYKGTFTKEELEDMFEKVTDKVCKNCENKESCLGENRVRTYQAMHEILCAAAEYGAELNVELKRKLKKQCILAPRFLRETLEVFENAKEILLWNNRMVQNREGYAGQLTSFARLIQYTTRELDAGIFADDHMEKRLKTRLKKAGIRMLSAVFYMTPKGKYEIHLTVKTNKGQIISARELAKLVSGCVGKEMSPGRGERPVIGEEYCTVAFMEGARYQTLQGVARIGKGCEKISGDTFLMTELPGGKQGIALSDGMGSGEDAFRESSMVVEMLEELLGAGFPVKTAVQMMNTALVIGREEVRFCTVDVSLFDLYEGTCEFVKAGAAATFLKRRDQVEIIRSATLPIGVLQDIEIDTQTRELQSGDYVVMVTDGVMDALPAGEQETLMQTFIRDTEIVNPKELAHHILGRVLEWSGEVPLDDMTVLAAGVWKK
;
A
#
# COMPACT_ATOMS: atom_id res chain seq x y z
N MET A 1 -26.96 -20.34 -13.84
CA MET A 1 -26.36 -19.94 -15.15
C MET A 1 -25.21 -19.02 -14.87
N GLY A 2 -24.00 -19.58 -14.87
CA GLY A 2 -22.78 -18.85 -14.50
C GLY A 2 -22.35 -17.87 -15.58
N LYS A 3 -22.15 -16.61 -15.21
CA LYS A 3 -21.40 -15.67 -16.03
C LYS A 3 -20.00 -15.58 -15.44
N LYS A 4 -19.02 -16.09 -16.20
CA LYS A 4 -17.59 -15.93 -15.94
C LYS A 4 -17.24 -14.43 -16.01
N PHE A 5 -16.62 -13.89 -14.97
CA PHE A 5 -15.92 -12.62 -15.03
C PHE A 5 -14.63 -12.78 -15.84
N PRO A 6 -14.19 -11.79 -16.60
CA PRO A 6 -12.98 -11.92 -17.41
C PRO A 6 -11.71 -11.86 -16.55
N GLU A 7 -10.81 -12.79 -16.78
CA GLU A 7 -9.48 -12.98 -16.16
C GLU A 7 -8.45 -11.86 -16.44
N ALA A 8 -8.86 -10.65 -16.72
CA ALA A 8 -7.95 -9.59 -17.14
C ALA A 8 -7.20 -8.87 -15.98
N PHE A 9 -7.55 -9.14 -14.71
CA PHE A 9 -7.00 -8.41 -13.57
C PHE A 9 -5.78 -9.07 -12.90
N PHE A 10 -5.47 -10.34 -13.26
CA PHE A 10 -4.37 -11.08 -12.62
C PHE A 10 -3.03 -11.06 -13.37
N VAL A 11 -2.97 -10.47 -14.55
CA VAL A 11 -1.78 -10.56 -15.44
C VAL A 11 -0.71 -9.50 -15.15
N LEU A 12 -1.01 -8.43 -14.41
CA LEU A 12 -0.04 -7.34 -14.18
C LEU A 12 0.91 -7.57 -13.00
N ALA A 13 0.53 -8.39 -12.01
CA ALA A 13 1.37 -8.66 -10.84
C ALA A 13 2.38 -9.81 -11.03
N THR A 14 2.11 -10.75 -11.95
CA THR A 14 2.99 -11.91 -12.18
C THR A 14 4.07 -11.70 -13.23
N ALA A 15 4.05 -10.60 -13.97
CA ALA A 15 5.02 -10.32 -15.04
C ALA A 15 6.41 -9.88 -14.53
N TYR A 16 6.55 -9.54 -13.25
CA TYR A 16 7.84 -9.08 -12.69
C TYR A 16 8.71 -10.22 -12.15
N ASN A 17 8.13 -11.38 -11.85
CA ASN A 17 8.86 -12.53 -11.28
C ASN A 17 9.26 -13.62 -12.27
N SER A 18 8.78 -13.57 -13.50
CA SER A 18 9.23 -14.44 -14.56
C SER A 18 10.05 -13.64 -15.54
N GLY A 19 11.37 -13.90 -15.57
CA GLY A 19 12.37 -13.25 -16.42
C GLY A 19 11.97 -13.09 -17.89
N MET A 20 11.09 -12.16 -18.17
CA MET A 20 10.81 -11.73 -19.52
C MET A 20 11.96 -10.87 -20.01
N CYS A 21 12.74 -11.48 -20.88
CA CYS A 21 13.74 -10.87 -21.72
C CYS A 21 13.18 -9.59 -22.34
N LEU A 22 13.65 -8.42 -21.88
CA LEU A 22 13.44 -7.17 -22.61
C LEU A 22 14.04 -7.36 -24.00
N LEU A 23 13.17 -7.51 -25.00
CA LEU A 23 13.57 -7.58 -26.39
C LEU A 23 14.45 -6.38 -26.73
N ALA A 24 15.66 -6.69 -27.17
CA ALA A 24 16.61 -5.69 -27.67
C ALA A 24 15.94 -4.84 -28.76
N LEU A 25 15.75 -3.56 -28.48
CA LEU A 25 15.21 -2.62 -29.45
C LEU A 25 16.26 -2.33 -30.54
N PRO A 26 15.89 -2.34 -31.80
CA PRO A 26 16.80 -1.90 -32.86
C PRO A 26 17.03 -0.39 -32.76
N VAL A 27 18.29 0.02 -32.61
CA VAL A 27 18.71 1.41 -32.75
C VAL A 27 18.58 1.77 -34.25
N ILE A 28 17.56 2.55 -34.56
CA ILE A 28 17.43 3.11 -35.93
C ILE A 28 18.39 4.30 -36.02
N HIS A 29 19.47 4.09 -36.76
CA HIS A 29 20.34 5.18 -37.22
C HIS A 29 19.58 6.02 -38.26
N LEU A 30 19.19 7.22 -37.87
CA LEU A 30 18.76 8.24 -38.85
C LEU A 30 19.94 9.15 -39.21
N SER A 31 20.18 9.18 -40.49
CA SER A 31 21.24 9.85 -41.20
C SER A 31 21.34 11.37 -40.97
N GLN A 32 22.57 11.84 -40.83
CA GLN A 32 22.98 13.24 -40.80
C GLN A 32 22.51 14.04 -42.02
N GLY A 33 21.62 15.00 -41.80
CA GLY A 33 21.35 16.08 -42.75
C GLY A 33 22.26 17.28 -42.47
N ARG A 34 23.09 17.67 -43.47
CA ARG A 34 23.93 18.88 -43.46
C ARG A 34 23.07 20.12 -43.40
N TYR A 35 23.31 21.01 -42.42
CA TYR A 35 22.91 22.41 -42.53
C TYR A 35 24.09 23.36 -42.45
N GLN A 36 24.10 24.36 -43.35
CA GLN A 36 25.13 25.36 -43.58
C GLN A 36 25.12 26.42 -42.45
N LYS A 37 26.34 26.98 -42.24
CA LYS A 37 26.66 28.10 -41.36
C LYS A 37 25.89 29.37 -41.73
N GLY A 38 25.28 30.03 -40.77
CA GLY A 38 24.87 31.43 -40.80
C GLY A 38 24.98 32.04 -39.40
N ASP A 39 25.55 33.22 -39.34
CA ASP A 39 26.27 33.91 -38.28
C ASP A 39 25.40 34.55 -37.18
N ARG A 40 25.99 34.68 -35.98
CA ARG A 40 25.82 35.64 -34.87
C ARG A 40 24.70 35.51 -33.83
N SER A 41 25.20 35.25 -32.60
CA SER A 41 24.82 35.80 -31.31
C SER A 41 23.37 35.63 -30.84
N MET A 42 23.14 34.66 -30.01
CA MET A 42 22.39 34.72 -28.75
C MET A 42 22.63 33.43 -27.95
N GLU A 43 22.75 33.59 -26.68
CA GLU A 43 23.04 32.67 -25.59
C GLU A 43 22.72 31.17 -25.82
N GLU A 44 23.75 30.36 -25.55
CA GLU A 44 23.69 28.88 -25.52
C GLU A 44 22.59 28.35 -24.58
N ILE A 45 21.40 28.23 -25.09
CA ILE A 45 20.47 27.19 -24.62
C ILE A 45 20.87 25.96 -25.48
N LYS A 46 21.72 25.11 -24.92
CA LYS A 46 21.96 23.77 -25.43
C LYS A 46 20.60 23.08 -25.55
N GLY A 47 20.04 23.03 -26.74
CA GLY A 47 18.92 22.22 -27.11
C GLY A 47 19.29 20.74 -26.87
N LYS A 48 18.95 20.19 -25.71
CA LYS A 48 18.76 18.76 -25.57
C LYS A 48 17.64 18.42 -26.55
N GLU A 49 17.94 17.75 -27.65
CA GLU A 49 16.92 16.98 -28.35
C GLU A 49 16.28 16.06 -27.30
N ILE A 50 15.08 16.41 -26.90
CA ILE A 50 14.28 15.59 -25.99
C ILE A 50 13.87 14.39 -26.84
N PHE A 51 14.63 13.32 -26.73
CA PHE A 51 14.25 12.02 -27.28
C PHE A 51 13.07 11.53 -26.46
N MET A 52 11.84 11.85 -26.88
CA MET A 52 10.64 11.33 -26.24
C MET A 52 10.60 9.82 -26.48
N ASN A 53 10.85 9.07 -25.42
CA ASN A 53 10.73 7.63 -25.44
C ASN A 53 9.26 7.25 -25.73
N PRO A 54 8.94 6.54 -26.82
CA PRO A 54 7.57 6.20 -27.19
C PRO A 54 6.82 5.42 -26.08
N TYR A 55 7.54 4.65 -25.29
CA TYR A 55 6.98 3.91 -24.16
C TYR A 55 6.54 4.83 -23.01
N VAL A 56 7.30 5.90 -22.77
CA VAL A 56 6.92 6.93 -21.79
C VAL A 56 5.58 7.56 -22.17
N VAL A 57 5.44 7.94 -23.44
CA VAL A 57 4.19 8.51 -23.96
C VAL A 57 3.01 7.52 -23.82
N GLN A 58 3.27 6.24 -24.06
CA GLN A 58 2.26 5.20 -23.94
C GLN A 58 1.86 4.98 -22.48
N MET A 59 2.82 4.97 -21.56
CA MET A 59 2.56 4.83 -20.12
C MET A 59 1.80 6.03 -19.56
N ASP A 60 2.14 7.26 -19.99
CA ASP A 60 1.38 8.45 -19.61
C ASP A 60 -0.08 8.39 -20.08
N LYS A 61 -0.33 7.94 -21.32
CA LYS A 61 -1.68 7.73 -21.83
C LYS A 61 -2.44 6.67 -21.02
N PHE A 62 -1.76 5.60 -20.60
CA PHE A 62 -2.36 4.57 -19.76
C PHE A 62 -2.74 5.14 -18.38
N ALA A 63 -1.85 5.89 -17.75
CA ALA A 63 -2.14 6.57 -16.50
C ALA A 63 -3.31 7.56 -16.61
N ASP A 64 -3.39 8.32 -17.69
CA ASP A 64 -4.51 9.23 -17.94
C ASP A 64 -5.82 8.49 -18.16
N SER A 65 -5.80 7.31 -18.80
CA SER A 65 -6.97 6.44 -18.95
C SER A 65 -7.48 5.94 -17.59
N LEU A 66 -6.58 5.57 -16.66
CA LEU A 66 -6.95 5.19 -15.28
C LEU A 66 -7.58 6.37 -14.52
N LYS A 67 -7.04 7.58 -14.65
CA LYS A 67 -7.65 8.80 -14.08
C LYS A 67 -9.02 9.09 -14.67
N HIS A 68 -9.18 8.88 -15.97
CA HIS A 68 -10.48 9.06 -16.62
C HIS A 68 -11.50 8.07 -16.09
N LEU A 69 -11.13 6.80 -15.95
CA LEU A 69 -11.97 5.74 -15.37
C LEU A 69 -12.36 6.07 -13.92
N SER A 70 -11.39 6.51 -13.11
CA SER A 70 -11.65 6.98 -11.75
C SER A 70 -12.69 8.11 -11.70
N ARG A 71 -12.53 9.14 -12.56
CA ARG A 71 -13.50 10.24 -12.65
C ARG A 71 -14.88 9.78 -13.10
N THR A 72 -14.94 8.78 -13.96
CA THR A 72 -16.21 8.19 -14.41
C THR A 72 -16.92 7.50 -13.26
N PHE A 73 -16.19 6.75 -12.42
CA PHE A 73 -16.75 6.14 -11.22
C PHE A 73 -17.32 7.16 -10.24
N LEU A 74 -16.64 8.30 -10.05
CA LEU A 74 -17.09 9.36 -9.16
C LEU A 74 -18.29 10.18 -9.68
N LYS A 75 -18.56 10.15 -11.00
CA LYS A 75 -19.70 10.85 -11.61
C LYS A 75 -21.02 10.10 -11.51
N LEU A 76 -21.00 8.82 -11.17
CA LEU A 76 -22.21 8.03 -10.96
C LEU A 76 -22.94 8.51 -9.70
N GLU A 77 -24.22 8.15 -9.53
CA GLU A 77 -25.04 8.58 -8.37
C GLU A 77 -24.29 8.46 -7.03
N GLY A 78 -24.37 9.54 -6.23
CA GLY A 78 -23.69 9.65 -4.94
C GLY A 78 -24.46 9.03 -3.78
N TYR A 79 -23.93 9.20 -2.56
CA TYR A 79 -24.53 8.77 -1.32
C TYR A 79 -25.90 9.41 -1.09
N LYS A 80 -26.89 8.59 -0.71
CA LYS A 80 -28.24 9.05 -0.36
C LYS A 80 -28.44 8.90 1.15
N GLY A 81 -28.61 10.02 1.85
CA GLY A 81 -28.87 10.01 3.31
C GLY A 81 -30.33 9.73 3.67
N THR A 82 -31.26 10.03 2.76
CA THR A 82 -32.71 9.92 3.00
C THR A 82 -33.44 9.50 1.73
N PHE A 83 -34.68 9.04 1.87
CA PHE A 83 -35.54 8.74 0.73
C PHE A 83 -36.02 9.98 0.01
N THR A 84 -36.12 9.92 -1.32
CA THR A 84 -36.71 10.98 -2.14
C THR A 84 -38.25 10.96 -2.03
N LYS A 85 -38.89 12.02 -2.53
CA LYS A 85 -40.37 12.07 -2.58
C LYS A 85 -40.93 10.97 -3.45
N GLU A 86 -40.32 10.69 -4.57
CA GLU A 86 -40.71 9.65 -5.50
C GLU A 86 -40.62 8.26 -4.87
N GLU A 87 -39.57 7.99 -4.10
CA GLU A 87 -39.39 6.72 -3.36
C GLU A 87 -40.44 6.57 -2.25
N LEU A 88 -40.78 7.65 -1.53
CA LEU A 88 -41.84 7.63 -0.52
C LEU A 88 -43.22 7.44 -1.16
N GLU A 89 -43.48 8.00 -2.35
CA GLU A 89 -44.70 7.79 -3.10
C GLU A 89 -44.83 6.34 -3.59
N ASP A 90 -43.75 5.74 -4.10
CA ASP A 90 -43.70 4.34 -4.49
C ASP A 90 -43.96 3.39 -3.29
N MET A 91 -43.37 3.70 -2.11
CA MET A 91 -43.70 2.97 -0.87
C MET A 91 -45.18 3.09 -0.51
N PHE A 92 -45.75 4.28 -0.65
CA PHE A 92 -47.17 4.50 -0.39
C PHE A 92 -48.05 3.67 -1.33
N GLU A 93 -47.76 3.68 -2.62
CA GLU A 93 -48.47 2.88 -3.63
C GLU A 93 -48.37 1.38 -3.33
N LYS A 94 -47.18 0.88 -3.00
CA LYS A 94 -46.99 -0.53 -2.62
C LYS A 94 -47.84 -0.96 -1.42
N VAL A 95 -47.89 -0.10 -0.38
CA VAL A 95 -48.70 -0.38 0.79
C VAL A 95 -50.19 -0.33 0.46
N THR A 96 -50.63 0.68 -0.30
CA THR A 96 -52.06 0.80 -0.68
C THR A 96 -52.53 -0.33 -1.58
N ASP A 97 -51.69 -0.81 -2.49
CA ASP A 97 -52.01 -1.98 -3.33
C ASP A 97 -52.16 -3.25 -2.49
N LYS A 98 -51.31 -3.48 -1.50
CA LYS A 98 -51.36 -4.65 -0.64
C LYS A 98 -52.53 -4.64 0.38
N VAL A 99 -52.85 -3.45 0.90
CA VAL A 99 -53.80 -3.32 2.04
C VAL A 99 -55.16 -2.77 1.59
N CYS A 100 -55.15 -1.73 0.73
CA CYS A 100 -56.35 -0.95 0.44
C CYS A 100 -57.10 -1.45 -0.81
N LYS A 101 -56.50 -2.28 -1.64
CA LYS A 101 -57.10 -2.75 -2.89
C LYS A 101 -58.50 -3.37 -2.72
N ASN A 102 -58.70 -4.15 -1.65
CA ASN A 102 -59.94 -4.82 -1.34
C ASN A 102 -60.64 -4.27 -0.09
N CYS A 103 -60.34 -3.02 0.29
CA CYS A 103 -60.89 -2.37 1.49
C CYS A 103 -62.22 -1.68 1.15
N GLU A 104 -63.23 -1.84 1.98
CA GLU A 104 -64.54 -1.21 1.82
C GLU A 104 -64.48 0.33 1.80
N ASN A 105 -63.52 0.91 2.53
CA ASN A 105 -63.36 2.36 2.64
C ASN A 105 -62.32 2.91 1.65
N LYS A 106 -61.96 2.16 0.60
CA LYS A 106 -60.92 2.54 -0.37
C LYS A 106 -61.19 3.88 -1.04
N GLU A 107 -62.39 4.13 -1.52
CA GLU A 107 -62.76 5.37 -2.22
C GLU A 107 -62.66 6.60 -1.33
N SER A 108 -63.10 6.48 -0.09
CA SER A 108 -62.96 7.57 0.87
C SER A 108 -61.52 7.83 1.26
N CYS A 109 -60.72 6.78 1.53
CA CYS A 109 -59.32 6.94 1.98
C CYS A 109 -58.36 7.35 0.89
N LEU A 110 -58.48 6.82 -0.34
CA LEU A 110 -57.56 7.08 -1.45
C LEU A 110 -58.10 8.11 -2.46
N GLY A 111 -59.41 8.46 -2.37
CA GLY A 111 -60.03 9.54 -3.13
C GLY A 111 -60.01 10.85 -2.33
N GLU A 112 -61.08 11.11 -1.60
CA GLU A 112 -61.27 12.37 -0.87
C GLU A 112 -60.22 12.65 0.21
N ASN A 113 -59.73 11.63 0.91
CA ASN A 113 -58.79 11.76 2.02
C ASN A 113 -57.35 11.22 1.69
N ARG A 114 -56.96 11.19 0.43
CA ARG A 114 -55.63 10.66 -0.01
C ARG A 114 -54.46 11.34 0.72
N VAL A 115 -54.49 12.66 0.85
CA VAL A 115 -53.44 13.44 1.52
C VAL A 115 -53.32 13.04 3.00
N ARG A 116 -54.44 12.82 3.68
CA ARG A 116 -54.47 12.44 5.08
C ARG A 116 -53.98 11.01 5.28
N THR A 117 -54.28 10.10 4.38
CA THR A 117 -53.78 8.71 4.37
C THR A 117 -52.26 8.67 4.14
N TYR A 118 -51.76 9.47 3.20
CA TYR A 118 -50.34 9.65 2.92
C TYR A 118 -49.60 10.23 4.16
N GLN A 119 -50.17 11.27 4.79
CA GLN A 119 -49.57 11.84 6.00
C GLN A 119 -49.47 10.83 7.14
N ALA A 120 -50.51 9.99 7.34
CA ALA A 120 -50.49 8.95 8.37
C ALA A 120 -49.37 7.92 8.12
N MET A 121 -49.16 7.52 6.86
CA MET A 121 -48.04 6.65 6.49
C MET A 121 -46.70 7.34 6.70
N HIS A 122 -46.55 8.58 6.25
CA HIS A 122 -45.33 9.36 6.44
C HIS A 122 -44.95 9.54 7.90
N GLU A 123 -45.93 9.81 8.81
CA GLU A 123 -45.70 9.84 10.26
C GLU A 123 -45.20 8.50 10.79
N ILE A 124 -45.70 7.37 10.28
CA ILE A 124 -45.23 6.03 10.64
C ILE A 124 -43.79 5.80 10.17
N LEU A 125 -43.46 6.19 8.91
CA LEU A 125 -42.13 6.05 8.35
C LEU A 125 -41.08 6.90 9.10
N CYS A 126 -41.43 8.14 9.46
CA CYS A 126 -40.56 9.01 10.24
C CYS A 126 -40.33 8.40 11.66
N ALA A 127 -41.36 7.91 12.31
CA ALA A 127 -41.22 7.27 13.61
C ALA A 127 -40.42 5.97 13.52
N ALA A 128 -40.58 5.17 12.47
CA ALA A 128 -39.80 3.96 12.24
C ALA A 128 -38.31 4.28 11.97
N ALA A 129 -38.01 5.36 11.28
CA ALA A 129 -36.65 5.82 11.05
C ALA A 129 -35.94 6.28 12.33
N GLU A 130 -36.70 6.92 13.26
CA GLU A 130 -36.16 7.48 14.51
C GLU A 130 -36.09 6.47 15.66
N TYR A 131 -37.11 5.64 15.80
CA TYR A 131 -37.28 4.75 16.97
C TYR A 131 -37.31 3.25 16.62
N GLY A 132 -37.12 2.88 15.34
CA GLY A 132 -37.23 1.49 14.90
C GLY A 132 -38.67 0.94 14.90
N ALA A 133 -38.82 -0.38 15.05
CA ALA A 133 -40.10 -1.04 15.01
C ALA A 133 -41.03 -0.76 16.24
N GLU A 134 -40.49 -0.19 17.32
CA GLU A 134 -41.23 0.18 18.52
C GLU A 134 -41.92 1.54 18.39
N LEU A 135 -42.98 1.57 17.60
CA LEU A 135 -43.76 2.78 17.37
C LEU A 135 -44.53 3.21 18.61
N ASN A 136 -44.60 4.52 18.86
CA ASN A 136 -45.35 5.15 19.95
C ASN A 136 -46.83 4.72 19.98
N VAL A 137 -47.33 4.45 21.17
CA VAL A 137 -48.73 4.05 21.42
C VAL A 137 -49.75 5.08 20.88
N GLU A 138 -49.38 6.36 20.89
CA GLU A 138 -50.25 7.44 20.42
C GLU A 138 -50.43 7.39 18.88
N LEU A 139 -49.37 7.10 18.15
CA LEU A 139 -49.40 6.93 16.68
C LEU A 139 -50.26 5.73 16.28
N LYS A 140 -50.15 4.61 17.01
CA LYS A 140 -50.98 3.41 16.81
C LYS A 140 -52.44 3.71 17.07
N ARG A 141 -52.74 4.52 18.10
CA ARG A 141 -54.12 4.95 18.45
C ARG A 141 -54.70 5.89 17.40
N LYS A 142 -53.90 6.84 16.87
CA LYS A 142 -54.31 7.76 15.80
C LYS A 142 -54.66 6.99 14.53
N LEU A 143 -53.82 6.04 14.14
CA LEU A 143 -54.06 5.20 12.96
C LEU A 143 -55.32 4.34 13.11
N LYS A 144 -55.57 3.73 14.27
CA LYS A 144 -56.80 2.93 14.55
C LYS A 144 -58.09 3.74 14.41
N LYS A 145 -58.06 5.05 14.63
CA LYS A 145 -59.22 5.94 14.45
C LYS A 145 -59.50 6.27 12.98
N GLN A 146 -58.51 6.12 12.10
CA GLN A 146 -58.57 6.52 10.69
C GLN A 146 -58.69 5.34 9.74
N CYS A 147 -58.14 4.18 10.10
CA CYS A 147 -58.05 3.01 9.23
C CYS A 147 -58.68 1.79 9.89
N ILE A 148 -59.66 1.15 9.23
CA ILE A 148 -60.29 -0.08 9.67
C ILE A 148 -59.35 -1.28 9.64
N LEU A 149 -58.32 -1.24 8.78
CA LEU A 149 -57.28 -2.26 8.66
C LEU A 149 -55.97 -1.80 9.28
N ALA A 150 -56.02 -0.95 10.31
CA ALA A 150 -54.84 -0.32 10.92
C ALA A 150 -53.68 -1.28 11.26
N PRO A 151 -53.92 -2.47 11.88
CA PRO A 151 -52.84 -3.40 12.19
C PRO A 151 -52.11 -3.94 10.92
N ARG A 152 -52.88 -4.20 9.87
CA ARG A 152 -52.35 -4.68 8.61
C ARG A 152 -51.61 -3.56 7.87
N PHE A 153 -52.18 -2.34 7.83
CA PHE A 153 -51.55 -1.17 7.23
C PHE A 153 -50.24 -0.86 7.91
N LEU A 154 -50.17 -0.91 9.22
CA LEU A 154 -48.96 -0.67 10.00
C LEU A 154 -47.87 -1.70 9.66
N ARG A 155 -48.22 -3.00 9.67
CA ARG A 155 -47.28 -4.08 9.40
C ARG A 155 -46.70 -3.97 7.99
N GLU A 156 -47.55 -3.79 6.99
CA GLU A 156 -47.11 -3.67 5.58
C GLU A 156 -46.27 -2.39 5.34
N THR A 157 -46.59 -1.28 6.06
CA THR A 157 -45.78 -0.05 5.97
C THR A 157 -44.38 -0.28 6.54
N LEU A 158 -44.26 -0.96 7.67
CA LEU A 158 -42.97 -1.29 8.28
C LEU A 158 -42.17 -2.26 7.40
N GLU A 159 -42.82 -3.30 6.84
CA GLU A 159 -42.18 -4.26 5.95
C GLU A 159 -41.63 -3.58 4.66
N VAL A 160 -42.43 -2.71 4.04
CA VAL A 160 -41.99 -1.95 2.85
C VAL A 160 -40.85 -1.01 3.19
N PHE A 161 -40.90 -0.38 4.37
CA PHE A 161 -39.84 0.51 4.85
C PHE A 161 -38.51 -0.22 5.11
N GLU A 162 -38.52 -1.36 5.83
CA GLU A 162 -37.31 -2.12 6.10
C GLU A 162 -36.67 -2.63 4.80
N ASN A 163 -37.47 -3.14 3.86
CA ASN A 163 -36.95 -3.53 2.54
C ASN A 163 -36.32 -2.36 1.78
N ALA A 164 -36.96 -1.17 1.82
CA ALA A 164 -36.41 0.01 1.16
C ALA A 164 -35.13 0.51 1.83
N LYS A 165 -35.07 0.42 3.18
CA LYS A 165 -33.89 0.77 3.97
C LYS A 165 -32.70 -0.17 3.67
N GLU A 166 -32.95 -1.47 3.55
CA GLU A 166 -31.92 -2.43 3.14
C GLU A 166 -31.36 -2.11 1.74
N ILE A 167 -32.23 -1.79 0.77
CA ILE A 167 -31.83 -1.37 -0.57
C ILE A 167 -31.00 -0.08 -0.51
N LEU A 168 -31.42 0.91 0.28
CA LEU A 168 -30.70 2.17 0.46
C LEU A 168 -29.31 1.94 1.06
N LEU A 169 -29.21 1.12 2.11
CA LEU A 169 -27.94 0.76 2.72
C LEU A 169 -27.03 0.02 1.74
N TRP A 170 -27.58 -0.92 0.98
CA TRP A 170 -26.82 -1.66 -0.04
C TRP A 170 -26.31 -0.73 -1.14
N ASN A 171 -27.15 0.19 -1.64
CA ASN A 171 -26.74 1.18 -2.64
C ASN A 171 -25.63 2.11 -2.09
N ASN A 172 -25.74 2.55 -0.85
CA ASN A 172 -24.72 3.39 -0.22
C ASN A 172 -23.39 2.64 -0.03
N ARG A 173 -23.40 1.36 0.32
CA ARG A 173 -22.20 0.51 0.33
C ARG A 173 -21.57 0.40 -1.07
N MET A 174 -22.39 0.25 -2.10
CA MET A 174 -21.90 0.22 -3.50
C MET A 174 -21.24 1.55 -3.90
N VAL A 175 -21.79 2.69 -3.44
CA VAL A 175 -21.18 4.02 -3.67
C VAL A 175 -19.83 4.11 -2.97
N GLN A 176 -19.73 3.74 -1.70
CA GLN A 176 -18.48 3.75 -0.94
C GLN A 176 -17.40 2.86 -1.58
N ASN A 177 -17.76 1.63 -1.96
CA ASN A 177 -16.84 0.72 -2.65
C ASN A 177 -16.31 1.34 -3.96
N ARG A 178 -17.19 2.00 -4.71
CA ARG A 178 -16.85 2.66 -5.97
C ARG A 178 -15.90 3.84 -5.78
N GLU A 179 -16.12 4.65 -4.74
CA GLU A 179 -15.21 5.75 -4.35
C GLU A 179 -13.83 5.20 -3.97
N GLY A 180 -13.77 4.12 -3.21
CA GLY A 180 -12.54 3.41 -2.89
C GLY A 180 -11.80 2.94 -4.14
N TYR A 181 -12.47 2.30 -5.09
CA TYR A 181 -11.85 1.88 -6.36
C TYR A 181 -11.38 3.08 -7.19
N ALA A 182 -12.13 4.18 -7.22
CA ALA A 182 -11.71 5.41 -7.89
C ALA A 182 -10.43 5.98 -7.27
N GLY A 183 -10.31 5.96 -5.95
CA GLY A 183 -9.11 6.33 -5.21
C GLY A 183 -7.90 5.48 -5.58
N GLN A 184 -8.07 4.14 -5.62
CA GLN A 184 -7.02 3.21 -6.04
C GLN A 184 -6.56 3.47 -7.48
N LEU A 185 -7.49 3.62 -8.43
CA LEU A 185 -7.16 3.92 -9.83
C LEU A 185 -6.36 5.23 -9.95
N THR A 186 -6.70 6.25 -9.16
CA THR A 186 -5.96 7.51 -9.13
C THR A 186 -4.56 7.31 -8.57
N SER A 187 -4.40 6.49 -7.54
CA SER A 187 -3.09 6.18 -6.94
C SER A 187 -2.20 5.40 -7.91
N PHE A 188 -2.74 4.40 -8.59
CA PHE A 188 -2.04 3.69 -9.67
C PHE A 188 -1.59 4.62 -10.79
N ALA A 189 -2.48 5.51 -11.26
CA ALA A 189 -2.15 6.47 -12.31
C ALA A 189 -1.01 7.41 -11.89
N ARG A 190 -1.01 7.89 -10.64
CA ARG A 190 0.07 8.74 -10.10
C ARG A 190 1.40 7.99 -10.04
N LEU A 191 1.38 6.72 -9.58
CA LEU A 191 2.59 5.91 -9.54
C LEU A 191 3.18 5.72 -10.93
N ILE A 192 2.35 5.30 -11.90
CA ILE A 192 2.80 5.09 -13.28
C ILE A 192 3.46 6.38 -13.80
N GLN A 193 2.83 7.54 -13.61
CA GLN A 193 3.39 8.81 -14.03
C GLN A 193 4.69 9.17 -13.30
N TYR A 194 4.77 8.88 -12.00
CA TYR A 194 5.98 9.12 -11.22
C TYR A 194 7.14 8.26 -11.74
N THR A 195 6.93 6.95 -11.82
CA THR A 195 7.94 5.98 -12.32
C THR A 195 8.37 6.30 -13.75
N THR A 196 7.41 6.65 -14.61
CA THR A 196 7.68 7.00 -16.01
C THR A 196 8.56 8.25 -16.11
N ARG A 197 8.31 9.28 -15.33
CA ARG A 197 9.13 10.50 -15.29
C ARG A 197 10.52 10.25 -14.74
N GLU A 198 10.65 9.44 -13.71
CA GLU A 198 11.96 9.06 -13.17
C GLU A 198 12.78 8.30 -14.19
N LEU A 199 12.19 7.36 -14.90
CA LEU A 199 12.85 6.60 -15.97
C LEU A 199 13.30 7.50 -17.12
N ASP A 200 12.45 8.42 -17.56
CA ASP A 200 12.77 9.32 -18.69
C ASP A 200 13.87 10.32 -18.33
N ALA A 201 13.84 10.86 -17.13
CA ALA A 201 14.82 11.83 -16.65
C ALA A 201 16.18 11.22 -16.32
N GLY A 202 16.25 9.90 -16.08
CA GLY A 202 17.44 9.21 -15.62
C GLY A 202 18.31 8.64 -16.71
N ILE A 203 17.76 8.32 -17.88
CA ILE A 203 18.51 7.69 -18.98
C ILE A 203 19.37 8.74 -19.71
N PHE A 204 20.65 8.47 -19.86
CA PHE A 204 21.56 9.32 -20.61
C PHE A 204 22.55 8.49 -21.44
N ALA A 205 23.07 9.09 -22.50
CA ALA A 205 24.13 8.51 -23.31
C ALA A 205 25.50 8.97 -22.81
N ASP A 206 26.42 8.03 -22.61
CA ASP A 206 27.82 8.31 -22.31
C ASP A 206 28.72 7.50 -23.28
N ASP A 207 28.92 8.04 -24.44
CA ASP A 207 29.74 7.41 -25.50
C ASP A 207 31.18 7.13 -25.05
N HIS A 208 31.73 7.96 -24.17
CA HIS A 208 33.09 7.79 -23.66
C HIS A 208 33.14 6.60 -22.68
N MET A 209 32.21 6.52 -21.79
CA MET A 209 32.11 5.40 -20.84
C MET A 209 31.79 4.10 -21.56
N GLU A 210 30.89 4.13 -22.55
CA GLU A 210 30.57 2.94 -23.36
C GLU A 210 31.80 2.39 -24.07
N LYS A 211 32.63 3.24 -24.73
CA LYS A 211 33.87 2.84 -25.35
C LYS A 211 34.88 2.27 -24.35
N ARG A 212 35.01 2.87 -23.16
CA ARG A 212 35.89 2.37 -22.10
C ARG A 212 35.45 0.97 -21.63
N LEU A 213 34.16 0.80 -21.35
CA LEU A 213 33.58 -0.50 -20.96
C LEU A 213 33.80 -1.54 -22.04
N LYS A 214 33.46 -1.24 -23.29
CA LYS A 214 33.63 -2.15 -24.45
C LYS A 214 35.07 -2.61 -24.61
N THR A 215 36.01 -1.71 -24.44
CA THR A 215 37.45 -2.02 -24.56
C THR A 215 37.95 -2.89 -23.42
N ARG A 216 37.53 -2.59 -22.17
CA ARG A 216 37.96 -3.34 -20.99
C ARG A 216 37.31 -4.73 -20.90
N LEU A 217 36.04 -4.83 -21.22
CA LEU A 217 35.31 -6.09 -21.28
C LEU A 217 35.85 -7.02 -22.37
N LYS A 218 36.16 -6.46 -23.56
CA LYS A 218 36.80 -7.23 -24.64
C LYS A 218 38.15 -7.86 -24.22
N LYS A 219 38.97 -7.14 -23.43
CA LYS A 219 40.22 -7.65 -22.88
C LYS A 219 40.00 -8.81 -21.87
N ALA A 220 38.85 -8.82 -21.19
CA ALA A 220 38.48 -9.88 -20.28
C ALA A 220 37.70 -11.04 -20.94
N GLY A 221 37.63 -11.07 -22.29
CA GLY A 221 36.94 -12.13 -23.02
C GLY A 221 35.39 -11.98 -23.03
N ILE A 222 34.89 -10.78 -22.74
CA ILE A 222 33.47 -10.48 -22.67
C ILE A 222 33.10 -9.59 -23.85
N ARG A 223 32.03 -9.98 -24.57
CA ARG A 223 31.44 -9.19 -25.67
C ARG A 223 30.26 -8.41 -25.16
N MET A 224 30.31 -7.08 -25.29
CA MET A 224 29.23 -6.17 -24.97
C MET A 224 28.45 -5.84 -26.24
N LEU A 225 27.14 -6.04 -26.20
CA LEU A 225 26.19 -5.65 -27.26
C LEU A 225 25.76 -4.20 -27.09
N SER A 226 25.29 -3.86 -25.87
CA SER A 226 24.78 -2.54 -25.51
C SER A 226 25.08 -2.19 -24.05
N ALA A 227 25.10 -0.89 -23.76
CA ALA A 227 25.14 -0.34 -22.44
C ALA A 227 24.08 0.75 -22.34
N VAL A 228 23.27 0.74 -21.27
CA VAL A 228 22.32 1.80 -20.93
C VAL A 228 22.76 2.37 -19.60
N PHE A 229 22.96 3.67 -19.57
CA PHE A 229 23.35 4.41 -18.36
C PHE A 229 22.12 5.09 -17.81
N TYR A 230 21.90 4.90 -16.53
CA TYR A 230 20.82 5.52 -15.80
C TYR A 230 21.37 6.24 -14.57
N MET A 231 20.90 7.43 -14.33
CA MET A 231 21.18 8.18 -13.10
C MET A 231 19.90 8.33 -12.32
N THR A 232 19.89 7.77 -11.13
CA THR A 232 18.72 7.91 -10.23
C THR A 232 18.51 9.39 -9.88
N PRO A 233 17.31 9.83 -9.48
CA PRO A 233 17.05 11.20 -9.02
C PRO A 233 17.99 11.68 -7.91
N LYS A 234 18.54 10.73 -7.14
CA LYS A 234 19.55 10.97 -6.09
C LYS A 234 21.00 11.00 -6.61
N GLY A 235 21.23 11.03 -7.91
CA GLY A 235 22.56 11.11 -8.53
C GLY A 235 23.38 9.84 -8.44
N LYS A 236 22.74 8.67 -8.23
CA LYS A 236 23.41 7.37 -8.23
C LYS A 236 23.46 6.75 -9.62
N TYR A 237 24.57 6.11 -9.93
CA TYR A 237 24.78 5.43 -11.20
C TYR A 237 24.15 4.03 -11.18
N GLU A 238 23.40 3.74 -12.24
CA GLU A 238 22.93 2.41 -12.60
C GLU A 238 23.31 2.13 -14.06
N ILE A 239 23.82 0.96 -14.36
CA ILE A 239 24.32 0.60 -15.69
C ILE A 239 23.76 -0.77 -16.05
N HIS A 240 22.98 -0.83 -17.11
CA HIS A 240 22.49 -2.07 -17.69
C HIS A 240 23.39 -2.48 -18.86
N LEU A 241 24.08 -3.61 -18.72
CA LEU A 241 24.97 -4.15 -19.73
C LEU A 241 24.39 -5.40 -20.36
N THR A 242 24.19 -5.39 -21.67
CA THR A 242 23.91 -6.61 -22.42
C THR A 242 25.23 -7.21 -22.91
N VAL A 243 25.58 -8.35 -22.29
CA VAL A 243 26.92 -8.97 -22.47
C VAL A 243 26.81 -10.48 -22.66
N LYS A 244 27.87 -11.07 -23.21
CA LYS A 244 28.13 -12.52 -23.20
C LYS A 244 29.62 -12.79 -23.10
N THR A 245 29.99 -13.98 -22.66
CA THR A 245 31.41 -14.44 -22.67
C THR A 245 31.79 -15.08 -24.00
N ASN A 246 33.08 -15.25 -24.21
CA ASN A 246 33.60 -16.09 -25.30
C ASN A 246 33.31 -17.57 -25.01
N LYS A 247 33.37 -18.40 -26.07
CA LYS A 247 33.08 -19.84 -25.99
C LYS A 247 33.97 -20.53 -24.92
N GLY A 248 33.31 -21.30 -24.04
CA GLY A 248 34.00 -22.01 -22.96
C GLY A 248 34.34 -21.18 -21.72
N GLN A 249 33.96 -19.89 -21.69
CA GLN A 249 34.23 -19.01 -20.56
C GLN A 249 32.94 -18.67 -19.82
N ILE A 250 33.03 -18.67 -18.52
CA ILE A 250 31.95 -18.26 -17.59
C ILE A 250 32.53 -17.24 -16.61
N ILE A 251 31.77 -16.18 -16.32
CA ILE A 251 32.14 -15.16 -15.35
C ILE A 251 31.00 -14.92 -14.36
N SER A 252 31.30 -14.70 -13.09
CA SER A 252 30.29 -14.30 -12.12
C SER A 252 29.90 -12.83 -12.29
N ALA A 253 28.65 -12.50 -11.96
CA ALA A 253 28.18 -11.10 -11.98
C ALA A 253 29.02 -10.20 -11.06
N ARG A 254 29.53 -10.74 -9.94
CA ARG A 254 30.42 -10.02 -9.01
C ARG A 254 31.79 -9.69 -9.62
N GLU A 255 32.36 -10.60 -10.40
CA GLU A 255 33.63 -10.33 -11.12
C GLU A 255 33.41 -9.31 -12.23
N LEU A 256 32.29 -9.40 -12.96
CA LEU A 256 31.91 -8.40 -13.95
C LEU A 256 31.71 -7.03 -13.29
N ALA A 257 31.08 -6.96 -12.11
CA ALA A 257 30.91 -5.72 -11.35
C ALA A 257 32.25 -5.03 -11.01
N LYS A 258 33.30 -5.81 -10.67
CA LYS A 258 34.66 -5.28 -10.41
C LYS A 258 35.27 -4.64 -11.68
N LEU A 259 35.03 -5.23 -12.85
CA LEU A 259 35.47 -4.67 -14.12
C LEU A 259 34.74 -3.35 -14.45
N VAL A 260 33.44 -3.33 -14.20
CA VAL A 260 32.58 -2.14 -14.35
C VAL A 260 33.04 -1.04 -13.40
N SER A 261 33.21 -1.36 -12.10
CA SER A 261 33.70 -0.42 -11.08
C SER A 261 34.99 0.26 -11.47
N GLY A 262 35.94 -0.51 -12.01
CA GLY A 262 37.23 0.03 -12.49
C GLY A 262 37.10 0.91 -13.73
N CYS A 263 36.00 0.87 -14.49
CA CYS A 263 35.71 1.78 -15.58
C CYS A 263 35.00 3.05 -15.08
N VAL A 264 34.03 2.89 -14.21
CA VAL A 264 33.18 3.98 -13.72
C VAL A 264 33.89 4.85 -12.69
N GLY A 265 34.86 4.26 -11.96
CA GLY A 265 35.54 4.94 -10.86
C GLY A 265 34.71 4.98 -9.56
N LYS A 266 33.64 4.20 -9.49
CA LYS A 266 32.77 4.03 -8.33
C LYS A 266 32.60 2.54 -8.06
N GLU A 267 32.35 2.17 -6.80
CA GLU A 267 32.05 0.79 -6.47
C GLU A 267 30.66 0.42 -7.00
N MET A 268 30.62 -0.58 -7.88
CA MET A 268 29.40 -1.10 -8.48
C MET A 268 29.14 -2.52 -7.99
N SER A 269 27.88 -2.82 -7.75
CA SER A 269 27.41 -4.16 -7.37
C SER A 269 26.34 -4.64 -8.35
N PRO A 270 26.23 -5.97 -8.60
CA PRO A 270 25.09 -6.48 -9.39
C PRO A 270 23.78 -6.13 -8.71
N GLY A 271 22.76 -5.79 -9.49
CA GLY A 271 21.40 -5.64 -9.02
C GLY A 271 20.85 -6.94 -8.40
N ARG A 272 19.82 -6.82 -7.55
CA ARG A 272 19.19 -8.00 -6.99
C ARG A 272 18.39 -8.78 -8.03
N GLY A 273 18.31 -10.09 -7.83
CA GLY A 273 17.64 -10.97 -8.78
C GLY A 273 18.38 -11.17 -10.09
N GLU A 274 19.54 -10.53 -10.24
CA GLU A 274 20.37 -10.71 -11.41
C GLU A 274 20.96 -12.13 -11.48
N ARG A 275 21.16 -12.62 -12.71
CA ARG A 275 21.79 -13.92 -12.92
C ARG A 275 23.16 -13.94 -12.26
N PRO A 276 23.46 -14.93 -11.41
CA PRO A 276 24.74 -14.97 -10.71
C PRO A 276 25.93 -15.19 -11.66
N VAL A 277 25.66 -15.70 -12.87
CA VAL A 277 26.67 -16.16 -13.83
C VAL A 277 26.31 -15.74 -15.25
N ILE A 278 27.28 -15.23 -16.00
CA ILE A 278 27.22 -14.84 -17.41
C ILE A 278 27.95 -15.89 -18.25
N GLY A 279 27.30 -16.40 -19.29
CA GLY A 279 27.81 -17.41 -20.20
C GLY A 279 27.88 -16.95 -21.65
N GLU A 280 27.82 -17.91 -22.60
CA GLU A 280 27.96 -17.71 -24.02
C GLU A 280 26.75 -17.03 -24.69
N GLU A 281 25.61 -16.98 -24.04
CA GLU A 281 24.43 -16.27 -24.55
C GLU A 281 24.38 -14.84 -24.04
N TYR A 282 23.84 -13.93 -24.86
CA TYR A 282 23.62 -12.57 -24.44
C TYR A 282 22.60 -12.51 -23.31
N CYS A 283 22.99 -11.85 -22.24
CA CYS A 283 22.10 -11.52 -21.13
C CYS A 283 22.33 -10.06 -20.70
N THR A 284 21.28 -9.43 -20.22
CA THR A 284 21.37 -8.09 -19.62
C THR A 284 21.55 -8.25 -18.12
N VAL A 285 22.53 -7.52 -17.57
CA VAL A 285 22.81 -7.48 -16.12
C VAL A 285 22.86 -6.01 -15.71
N ALA A 286 22.10 -5.67 -14.67
CA ALA A 286 22.12 -4.36 -14.05
C ALA A 286 23.20 -4.28 -12.97
N PHE A 287 23.93 -3.17 -12.97
CA PHE A 287 24.93 -2.82 -11.96
C PHE A 287 24.56 -1.50 -11.33
N MET A 288 24.54 -1.47 -10.02
CA MET A 288 24.16 -0.29 -9.23
C MET A 288 25.35 0.18 -8.40
N GLU A 289 25.44 1.48 -8.18
CA GLU A 289 26.45 2.05 -7.25
C GLU A 289 26.23 1.43 -5.87
N GLY A 290 27.30 0.95 -5.24
CA GLY A 290 27.24 0.25 -3.95
C GLY A 290 26.66 1.10 -2.83
N ALA A 291 25.84 0.52 -1.99
CA ALA A 291 25.30 1.19 -0.82
C ALA A 291 26.42 1.53 0.18
N ARG A 292 26.31 2.71 0.83
CA ARG A 292 27.26 3.18 1.85
C ARG A 292 27.06 2.53 3.21
N TYR A 293 25.84 2.06 3.45
CA TYR A 293 25.43 1.45 4.70
C TYR A 293 24.99 0.02 4.46
N GLN A 294 24.99 -0.76 5.49
CA GLN A 294 24.43 -2.10 5.57
C GLN A 294 23.62 -2.22 6.86
N THR A 295 22.62 -3.09 6.85
CA THR A 295 21.82 -3.39 8.03
C THR A 295 21.88 -4.89 8.33
N LEU A 296 21.78 -5.22 9.62
CA LEU A 296 21.48 -6.56 10.09
C LEU A 296 20.20 -6.48 10.91
N GLN A 297 19.40 -7.52 10.86
CA GLN A 297 18.12 -7.59 11.57
C GLN A 297 18.02 -8.84 12.43
N GLY A 298 17.14 -8.76 13.41
CA GLY A 298 16.78 -9.87 14.24
C GLY A 298 15.41 -9.69 14.85
N VAL A 299 14.73 -10.78 15.10
CA VAL A 299 13.40 -10.83 15.70
C VAL A 299 13.38 -11.77 16.86
N ALA A 300 12.66 -11.42 17.91
CA ALA A 300 12.24 -12.28 19.00
C ALA A 300 10.74 -12.16 19.17
N ARG A 301 10.03 -13.30 19.28
CA ARG A 301 8.59 -13.30 19.47
C ARG A 301 8.13 -14.45 20.35
N ILE A 302 7.00 -14.26 21.02
CA ILE A 302 6.30 -15.27 21.79
C ILE A 302 4.80 -15.03 21.66
N GLY A 303 4.05 -16.09 21.42
CA GLY A 303 2.59 -16.03 21.34
C GLY A 303 1.94 -15.95 22.73
N LYS A 304 0.75 -15.41 22.80
CA LYS A 304 -0.11 -15.34 23.99
C LYS A 304 -0.21 -16.71 24.66
N GLY A 305 -0.03 -16.75 25.99
CA GLY A 305 -0.05 -18.02 26.72
C GLY A 305 1.01 -19.04 26.30
N CYS A 306 2.09 -18.62 25.62
CA CYS A 306 3.11 -19.48 25.00
C CYS A 306 2.57 -20.34 23.84
N GLU A 307 1.53 -19.90 23.16
CA GLU A 307 1.00 -20.56 21.96
C GLU A 307 2.01 -20.50 20.80
N LYS A 308 1.89 -21.46 19.88
CA LYS A 308 2.78 -21.52 18.71
C LYS A 308 2.43 -20.52 17.62
N ILE A 309 1.17 -20.12 17.55
CA ILE A 309 0.66 -19.16 16.57
C ILE A 309 0.51 -17.82 17.30
N SER A 310 1.10 -16.80 16.74
CA SER A 310 1.02 -15.41 17.20
C SER A 310 0.25 -14.60 16.16
N GLY A 311 -0.65 -13.71 16.59
CA GLY A 311 -1.34 -12.75 15.76
C GLY A 311 -0.42 -11.70 15.13
N ASP A 312 0.77 -11.53 15.71
CA ASP A 312 1.81 -10.66 15.16
C ASP A 312 2.46 -11.25 13.92
N THR A 313 2.71 -10.42 12.90
CA THR A 313 3.52 -10.79 11.73
C THR A 313 4.54 -9.69 11.44
N PHE A 314 5.69 -10.09 10.92
CA PHE A 314 6.78 -9.17 10.61
C PHE A 314 7.31 -9.38 9.19
N LEU A 315 7.91 -8.33 8.62
CA LEU A 315 8.60 -8.32 7.34
C LEU A 315 10.05 -7.89 7.54
N MET A 316 10.95 -8.56 6.85
CA MET A 316 12.34 -8.16 6.66
C MET A 316 12.67 -8.37 5.19
N THR A 317 12.67 -7.30 4.39
CA THR A 317 12.83 -7.38 2.94
C THR A 317 13.80 -6.33 2.44
N GLU A 318 14.49 -6.66 1.37
CA GLU A 318 15.31 -5.70 0.65
C GLU A 318 14.52 -5.23 -0.57
N LEU A 319 14.58 -3.94 -0.84
CA LEU A 319 13.75 -3.25 -1.81
C LEU A 319 14.62 -2.66 -2.94
N PRO A 320 14.01 -2.36 -4.09
CA PRO A 320 14.69 -1.68 -5.18
C PRO A 320 15.36 -0.37 -4.75
N GLY A 321 16.41 0.04 -5.45
CA GLY A 321 17.10 1.32 -5.21
C GLY A 321 17.95 1.35 -3.93
N GLY A 322 18.44 0.19 -3.44
CA GLY A 322 19.31 0.13 -2.25
C GLY A 322 18.59 0.45 -0.96
N LYS A 323 17.30 0.20 -0.92
CA LYS A 323 16.48 0.34 0.29
C LYS A 323 16.30 -1.02 0.99
N GLN A 324 16.04 -0.98 2.28
CA GLN A 324 15.68 -2.13 3.06
C GLN A 324 14.50 -1.81 3.97
N GLY A 325 13.50 -2.67 3.98
CA GLY A 325 12.29 -2.51 4.79
C GLY A 325 12.25 -3.53 5.93
N ILE A 326 11.85 -3.08 7.10
CA ILE A 326 11.35 -3.92 8.17
C ILE A 326 9.97 -3.42 8.56
N ALA A 327 9.06 -4.34 8.87
CA ALA A 327 7.71 -3.98 9.28
C ALA A 327 7.19 -4.95 10.35
N LEU A 328 6.30 -4.43 11.20
CA LEU A 328 5.47 -5.18 12.12
C LEU A 328 4.00 -4.90 11.82
N SER A 329 3.17 -5.91 11.93
CA SER A 329 1.71 -5.81 11.89
C SER A 329 1.13 -6.72 12.95
N ASP A 330 0.24 -6.18 13.76
CA ASP A 330 -0.57 -6.92 14.71
C ASP A 330 -2.01 -6.95 14.21
N GLY A 331 -2.60 -8.15 14.18
CA GLY A 331 -3.99 -8.39 13.79
C GLY A 331 -4.93 -8.26 14.98
N MET A 332 -6.19 -7.93 14.74
CA MET A 332 -7.18 -7.80 15.80
C MET A 332 -7.40 -9.11 16.56
N GLY A 333 -7.09 -9.12 17.87
CA GLY A 333 -7.25 -10.29 18.74
C GLY A 333 -6.00 -11.15 18.84
N SER A 334 -6.16 -12.47 18.91
CA SER A 334 -5.04 -13.42 19.02
C SER A 334 -5.34 -14.72 18.28
N GLY A 335 -4.31 -15.54 18.01
CA GLY A 335 -4.42 -16.85 17.39
C GLY A 335 -4.53 -16.80 15.85
N GLU A 336 -5.18 -17.82 15.26
CA GLU A 336 -5.11 -18.08 13.82
C GLU A 336 -5.78 -17.01 12.95
N ASP A 337 -6.88 -16.42 13.40
CA ASP A 337 -7.59 -15.36 12.64
C ASP A 337 -6.79 -14.06 12.63
N ALA A 338 -6.24 -13.63 13.77
CA ALA A 338 -5.36 -12.48 13.86
C ALA A 338 -4.09 -12.68 13.01
N PHE A 339 -3.48 -13.85 13.06
CA PHE A 339 -2.34 -14.23 12.23
C PHE A 339 -2.66 -14.13 10.74
N ARG A 340 -3.82 -14.62 10.30
CA ARG A 340 -4.24 -14.55 8.89
C ARG A 340 -4.36 -13.11 8.41
N GLU A 341 -4.89 -12.25 9.23
CA GLU A 341 -5.08 -10.83 8.88
C GLU A 341 -3.77 -10.06 8.83
N SER A 342 -2.94 -10.18 9.86
CA SER A 342 -1.63 -9.53 9.89
C SER A 342 -0.72 -10.03 8.78
N SER A 343 -0.75 -11.34 8.47
CA SER A 343 0.02 -11.93 7.36
C SER A 343 -0.42 -11.37 6.01
N MET A 344 -1.72 -11.25 5.75
CA MET A 344 -2.23 -10.66 4.51
C MET A 344 -1.78 -9.19 4.37
N VAL A 345 -1.77 -8.43 5.46
CA VAL A 345 -1.30 -7.03 5.47
C VAL A 345 0.20 -6.98 5.14
N VAL A 346 1.01 -7.83 5.75
CA VAL A 346 2.46 -7.89 5.52
C VAL A 346 2.79 -8.34 4.10
N GLU A 347 2.09 -9.34 3.56
CA GLU A 347 2.24 -9.79 2.17
C GLU A 347 1.90 -8.68 1.17
N MET A 348 0.77 -7.97 1.35
CA MET A 348 0.42 -6.82 0.51
C MET A 348 1.47 -5.70 0.60
N LEU A 349 1.99 -5.43 1.80
CA LEU A 349 3.03 -4.43 1.99
C LEU A 349 4.31 -4.80 1.23
N GLU A 350 4.75 -6.06 1.32
CA GLU A 350 5.92 -6.57 0.62
C GLU A 350 5.78 -6.43 -0.90
N GLU A 351 4.64 -6.84 -1.46
CA GLU A 351 4.36 -6.73 -2.89
C GLU A 351 4.38 -5.28 -3.37
N LEU A 352 3.71 -4.38 -2.65
CA LEU A 352 3.63 -2.97 -3.02
C LEU A 352 4.99 -2.28 -2.92
N LEU A 353 5.73 -2.50 -1.84
CA LEU A 353 7.08 -1.93 -1.68
C LEU A 353 8.07 -2.54 -2.69
N GLY A 354 7.98 -3.84 -2.95
CA GLY A 354 8.76 -4.54 -3.98
C GLY A 354 8.50 -3.99 -5.39
N ALA A 355 7.28 -3.59 -5.68
CA ALA A 355 6.89 -2.93 -6.92
C ALA A 355 7.34 -1.45 -6.99
N GLY A 356 7.94 -0.90 -5.92
CA GLY A 356 8.46 0.47 -5.88
C GLY A 356 7.45 1.53 -5.44
N PHE A 357 6.31 1.15 -4.87
CA PHE A 357 5.37 2.13 -4.31
C PHE A 357 5.99 2.88 -3.12
N PRO A 358 5.80 4.22 -3.02
CA PRO A 358 6.10 4.94 -1.79
C PRO A 358 5.33 4.33 -0.61
N VAL A 359 5.99 4.15 0.52
CA VAL A 359 5.42 3.43 1.68
C VAL A 359 4.09 4.03 2.15
N LYS A 360 3.97 5.36 2.18
CA LYS A 360 2.71 6.04 2.51
C LYS A 360 1.58 5.65 1.55
N THR A 361 1.85 5.61 0.26
CA THR A 361 0.87 5.19 -0.77
C THR A 361 0.50 3.73 -0.61
N ALA A 362 1.48 2.85 -0.35
CA ALA A 362 1.24 1.43 -0.09
C ALA A 362 0.27 1.23 1.09
N VAL A 363 0.53 1.87 2.23
CA VAL A 363 -0.34 1.79 3.42
C VAL A 363 -1.74 2.35 3.16
N GLN A 364 -1.87 3.46 2.41
CA GLN A 364 -3.19 3.99 2.01
C GLN A 364 -3.96 3.02 1.12
N MET A 365 -3.28 2.35 0.17
CA MET A 365 -3.91 1.35 -0.69
C MET A 365 -4.37 0.12 0.10
N MET A 366 -3.54 -0.34 1.04
CA MET A 366 -3.89 -1.44 1.94
C MET A 366 -5.09 -1.09 2.80
N ASN A 367 -5.12 0.12 3.39
CA ASN A 367 -6.27 0.61 4.14
C ASN A 367 -7.55 0.55 3.29
N THR A 368 -7.50 1.08 2.07
CA THR A 368 -8.65 1.05 1.17
C THR A 368 -9.11 -0.38 0.87
N ALA A 369 -8.17 -1.32 0.65
CA ALA A 369 -8.47 -2.72 0.39
C ALA A 369 -9.12 -3.42 1.60
N LEU A 370 -8.74 -3.05 2.83
CA LEU A 370 -9.31 -3.62 4.06
C LEU A 370 -10.71 -3.10 4.36
N VAL A 371 -11.00 -1.84 4.03
CA VAL A 371 -12.32 -1.23 4.31
C VAL A 371 -13.38 -1.65 3.27
N ILE A 372 -12.97 -1.85 2.00
CA ILE A 372 -13.91 -2.16 0.92
C ILE A 372 -14.48 -3.58 1.06
N GLY A 373 -15.81 -3.69 1.04
CA GLY A 373 -16.52 -4.97 0.89
C GLY A 373 -16.59 -5.86 2.12
N ARG A 374 -16.16 -5.40 3.30
CA ARG A 374 -16.27 -6.15 4.56
C ARG A 374 -17.53 -5.78 5.33
N GLU A 375 -18.20 -6.79 5.88
CA GLU A 375 -19.35 -6.59 6.75
C GLU A 375 -18.93 -6.26 8.19
N GLU A 376 -17.80 -6.80 8.63
CA GLU A 376 -17.22 -6.56 9.95
C GLU A 376 -16.02 -5.64 9.86
N VAL A 377 -15.92 -4.73 10.83
CA VAL A 377 -14.73 -3.88 10.98
C VAL A 377 -13.58 -4.75 11.49
N ARG A 378 -12.58 -4.94 10.65
CA ARG A 378 -11.33 -5.62 11.01
C ARG A 378 -10.18 -4.68 10.72
N PHE A 379 -9.30 -4.53 11.67
CA PHE A 379 -8.19 -3.61 11.57
C PHE A 379 -6.88 -4.29 11.98
N CYS A 380 -5.80 -3.78 11.42
CA CYS A 380 -4.45 -4.19 11.77
C CYS A 380 -3.58 -2.96 12.04
N THR A 381 -2.61 -3.12 12.91
CA THR A 381 -1.56 -2.13 13.05
C THR A 381 -0.55 -2.26 11.90
N VAL A 382 0.09 -1.17 11.53
CA VAL A 382 1.21 -1.17 10.56
C VAL A 382 2.31 -0.27 11.09
N ASP A 383 3.47 -0.85 11.33
CA ASP A 383 4.70 -0.15 11.66
C ASP A 383 5.76 -0.48 10.62
N VAL A 384 6.27 0.51 9.90
CA VAL A 384 7.27 0.32 8.84
C VAL A 384 8.47 1.21 9.09
N SER A 385 9.65 0.63 9.04
CA SER A 385 10.93 1.36 9.02
C SER A 385 11.66 1.05 7.71
N LEU A 386 11.78 2.06 6.85
CA LEU A 386 12.38 1.96 5.52
C LEU A 386 13.75 2.62 5.50
N PHE A 387 14.81 1.82 5.45
CA PHE A 387 16.21 2.27 5.41
C PHE A 387 16.61 2.61 3.97
N ASP A 388 17.14 3.80 3.74
CA ASP A 388 17.88 4.15 2.53
C ASP A 388 19.37 3.94 2.79
N LEU A 389 19.93 2.87 2.23
CA LEU A 389 21.31 2.46 2.48
C LEU A 389 22.35 3.32 1.71
N TYR A 390 21.92 4.16 0.78
CA TYR A 390 22.78 5.13 0.12
C TYR A 390 22.92 6.40 0.93
N GLU A 391 21.81 6.94 1.41
CA GLU A 391 21.79 8.21 2.14
C GLU A 391 22.04 8.03 3.63
N GLY A 392 21.78 6.82 4.17
CA GLY A 392 21.84 6.57 5.62
C GLY A 392 20.68 7.21 6.34
N THR A 393 19.48 7.16 5.77
CA THR A 393 18.26 7.66 6.40
C THR A 393 17.28 6.52 6.65
N CYS A 394 16.38 6.70 7.62
CA CYS A 394 15.25 5.82 7.86
C CYS A 394 13.95 6.61 7.85
N GLU A 395 13.00 6.16 7.05
CA GLU A 395 11.64 6.66 7.02
C GLU A 395 10.75 5.74 7.85
N PHE A 396 10.09 6.32 8.85
CA PHE A 396 9.16 5.64 9.76
C PHE A 396 7.74 5.98 9.36
N VAL A 397 6.92 4.96 9.13
CA VAL A 397 5.50 5.09 8.80
C VAL A 397 4.70 4.19 9.71
N LYS A 398 3.74 4.77 10.43
CA LYS A 398 2.98 4.10 11.47
C LYS A 398 1.49 4.32 11.27
N ALA A 399 0.71 3.26 11.50
CA ALA A 399 -0.74 3.30 11.56
C ALA A 399 -1.22 2.41 12.72
N GLY A 400 -1.67 3.02 13.81
CA GLY A 400 -2.15 2.36 15.02
C GLY A 400 -1.09 1.57 15.79
N ALA A 401 0.18 1.70 15.44
CA ALA A 401 1.25 0.88 15.98
C ALA A 401 1.88 1.48 17.25
N ALA A 402 2.42 0.61 18.11
CA ALA A 402 3.18 0.95 19.31
C ALA A 402 4.42 1.81 19.00
N ALA A 403 5.09 2.35 20.01
CA ALA A 403 6.28 3.19 19.85
C ALA A 403 7.45 2.40 19.22
N THR A 404 8.22 3.06 18.35
CA THR A 404 9.50 2.57 17.82
C THR A 404 10.63 3.35 18.48
N PHE A 405 11.73 2.67 18.75
CA PHE A 405 12.87 3.24 19.49
C PHE A 405 14.11 3.30 18.58
N LEU A 406 14.73 4.48 18.51
CA LEU A 406 16.01 4.68 17.81
C LEU A 406 17.11 4.85 18.85
N LYS A 407 17.94 3.80 19.04
CA LYS A 407 19.12 3.85 19.90
C LYS A 407 20.30 4.42 19.13
N ARG A 408 20.90 5.46 19.71
CA ARG A 408 22.16 6.06 19.25
C ARG A 408 23.11 6.21 20.42
N ARG A 409 24.08 5.33 20.51
CA ARG A 409 24.97 5.23 21.68
C ARG A 409 24.16 5.09 22.98
N ASP A 410 24.26 6.08 23.89
CA ASP A 410 23.58 6.10 25.19
C ASP A 410 22.21 6.83 25.16
N GLN A 411 21.78 7.26 23.98
CA GLN A 411 20.49 7.95 23.80
C GLN A 411 19.51 7.04 23.07
N VAL A 412 18.25 7.11 23.49
CA VAL A 412 17.13 6.39 22.85
C VAL A 412 16.03 7.40 22.56
N GLU A 413 15.83 7.68 21.30
CA GLU A 413 14.72 8.50 20.81
C GLU A 413 13.47 7.62 20.64
N ILE A 414 12.30 8.14 20.97
CA ILE A 414 11.01 7.46 20.80
C ILE A 414 10.30 8.07 19.61
N ILE A 415 9.89 7.23 18.68
CA ILE A 415 9.12 7.59 17.49
C ILE A 415 7.69 7.08 17.67
N ARG A 416 6.75 8.04 17.79
CA ARG A 416 5.33 7.80 18.04
C ARG A 416 4.51 8.24 16.86
N SER A 417 3.30 7.70 16.75
CA SER A 417 2.24 8.18 15.88
C SER A 417 0.91 8.12 16.64
N ALA A 418 0.04 9.06 16.36
CA ALA A 418 -1.33 9.11 16.90
C ALA A 418 -2.37 8.68 15.85
N THR A 419 -1.94 8.04 14.77
CA THR A 419 -2.83 7.59 13.69
C THR A 419 -3.57 6.31 14.08
N LEU A 420 -4.77 6.14 13.50
CA LEU A 420 -5.56 4.93 13.69
C LEU A 420 -4.96 3.74 12.92
N PRO A 421 -5.25 2.50 13.35
CA PRO A 421 -4.95 1.29 12.58
C PRO A 421 -5.60 1.33 11.19
N ILE A 422 -5.01 0.61 10.23
CA ILE A 422 -5.62 0.43 8.91
C ILE A 422 -6.86 -0.46 9.00
N GLY A 423 -7.87 -0.17 8.19
CA GLY A 423 -9.15 -0.89 8.16
C GLY A 423 -10.24 -0.28 9.03
N VAL A 424 -9.93 0.72 9.89
CA VAL A 424 -10.91 1.38 10.76
C VAL A 424 -11.73 2.42 10.01
N LEU A 425 -11.07 3.30 9.26
CA LEU A 425 -11.69 4.39 8.51
C LEU A 425 -11.34 4.30 7.03
N GLN A 426 -12.22 4.80 6.17
CA GLN A 426 -12.00 4.82 4.74
C GLN A 426 -10.79 5.70 4.36
N ASP A 427 -10.71 6.89 4.94
CA ASP A 427 -9.58 7.79 4.78
C ASP A 427 -8.81 7.87 6.10
N ILE A 428 -7.53 7.49 6.07
CA ILE A 428 -6.61 7.64 7.20
C ILE A 428 -5.50 8.61 6.84
N GLU A 429 -5.18 9.48 7.78
CA GLU A 429 -3.99 10.31 7.70
C GLU A 429 -2.80 9.50 8.22
N ILE A 430 -1.79 9.30 7.37
CA ILE A 430 -0.60 8.52 7.69
C ILE A 430 0.53 9.47 8.01
N ASP A 431 1.05 9.36 9.23
CA ASP A 431 2.22 10.09 9.69
C ASP A 431 3.50 9.45 9.17
N THR A 432 4.42 10.30 8.71
CA THR A 432 5.71 9.88 8.17
C THR A 432 6.80 10.72 8.78
N GLN A 433 7.77 10.08 9.42
CA GLN A 433 8.92 10.73 10.04
C GLN A 433 10.21 10.19 9.45
N THR A 434 11.18 11.05 9.17
CA THR A 434 12.50 10.65 8.65
C THR A 434 13.59 11.01 9.64
N ARG A 435 14.56 10.11 9.79
CA ARG A 435 15.77 10.35 10.62
C ARG A 435 17.02 9.99 9.84
N GLU A 436 18.05 10.80 10.02
CA GLU A 436 19.41 10.44 9.59
C GLU A 436 20.00 9.41 10.57
N LEU A 437 20.60 8.36 10.02
CA LEU A 437 21.21 7.28 10.79
C LEU A 437 22.74 7.40 10.80
N GLN A 438 23.33 6.97 11.88
CA GLN A 438 24.76 6.87 12.05
C GLN A 438 25.19 5.40 12.14
N SER A 439 26.47 5.14 11.85
CA SER A 439 27.01 3.80 12.03
C SER A 439 26.95 3.39 13.51
N GLY A 440 26.33 2.26 13.79
CA GLY A 440 26.09 1.77 15.17
C GLY A 440 24.73 2.18 15.73
N ASP A 441 23.84 2.81 14.96
CA ASP A 441 22.45 3.04 15.37
C ASP A 441 21.62 1.75 15.28
N TYR A 442 20.62 1.62 16.16
CA TYR A 442 19.65 0.52 16.16
C TYR A 442 18.23 1.07 16.15
N VAL A 443 17.40 0.51 15.30
CA VAL A 443 15.94 0.71 15.30
C VAL A 443 15.32 -0.51 15.95
N VAL A 444 14.50 -0.30 16.99
CA VAL A 444 13.78 -1.36 17.72
C VAL A 444 12.29 -1.07 17.62
N MET A 445 11.56 -1.97 17.01
CA MET A 445 10.11 -1.95 16.83
C MET A 445 9.50 -3.01 17.74
N VAL A 446 8.36 -2.72 18.32
CA VAL A 446 7.66 -3.63 19.26
C VAL A 446 6.16 -3.60 19.00
N THR A 447 5.47 -4.70 19.30
CA THR A 447 4.01 -4.75 19.32
C THR A 447 3.47 -4.22 20.65
N ASP A 448 2.18 -3.91 20.71
CA ASP A 448 1.51 -3.40 21.91
C ASP A 448 1.56 -4.42 23.06
N GLY A 449 1.47 -5.74 22.78
CA GLY A 449 1.63 -6.76 23.82
C GLY A 449 2.97 -6.67 24.58
N VAL A 450 4.05 -6.19 23.92
CA VAL A 450 5.34 -5.90 24.61
C VAL A 450 5.21 -4.69 25.50
N MET A 451 4.51 -3.63 25.05
CA MET A 451 4.34 -2.41 25.82
C MET A 451 3.38 -2.61 27.00
N ASP A 452 2.26 -3.30 26.76
CA ASP A 452 1.20 -3.53 27.75
C ASP A 452 1.62 -4.52 28.86
N ALA A 453 2.66 -5.29 28.61
CA ALA A 453 3.30 -6.12 29.64
C ALA A 453 4.04 -5.32 30.72
N LEU A 454 4.31 -4.05 30.47
CA LEU A 454 4.99 -3.15 31.39
C LEU A 454 4.02 -2.27 32.19
N PRO A 455 4.40 -1.77 33.37
CA PRO A 455 3.53 -0.93 34.20
C PRO A 455 3.00 0.30 33.47
N ALA A 456 1.68 0.52 33.56
CA ALA A 456 1.01 1.63 32.91
C ALA A 456 1.64 2.99 33.29
N GLY A 457 1.96 3.80 32.27
CA GLY A 457 2.60 5.11 32.43
C GLY A 457 4.13 5.07 32.53
N GLU A 458 4.75 3.89 32.67
CA GLU A 458 6.23 3.73 32.74
C GLU A 458 6.78 2.95 31.52
N GLN A 459 5.91 2.43 30.65
CA GLN A 459 6.24 1.53 29.54
C GLN A 459 7.40 2.05 28.68
N GLU A 460 7.28 3.26 28.17
CA GLU A 460 8.29 3.84 27.27
C GLU A 460 9.61 4.12 28.02
N THR A 461 9.55 4.55 29.28
CA THR A 461 10.73 4.83 30.09
C THR A 461 11.50 3.56 30.41
N LEU A 462 10.79 2.48 30.73
CA LEU A 462 11.40 1.17 30.97
C LEU A 462 12.01 0.60 29.68
N MET A 463 11.28 0.69 28.56
CA MET A 463 11.81 0.27 27.26
C MET A 463 13.06 1.06 26.85
N GLN A 464 13.06 2.39 27.03
CA GLN A 464 14.27 3.21 26.81
C GLN A 464 15.44 2.73 27.68
N THR A 465 15.18 2.37 28.93
CA THR A 465 16.19 1.88 29.85
C THR A 465 16.73 0.53 29.40
N PHE A 466 15.87 -0.43 29.07
CA PHE A 466 16.31 -1.75 28.56
C PHE A 466 17.14 -1.65 27.30
N ILE A 467 16.75 -0.75 26.37
CA ILE A 467 17.46 -0.55 25.10
C ILE A 467 18.78 0.22 25.33
N ARG A 468 18.79 1.24 26.21
CA ARG A 468 19.98 2.06 26.48
C ARG A 468 21.07 1.26 27.16
N ASP A 469 20.71 0.51 28.20
CA ASP A 469 21.67 -0.10 29.14
C ASP A 469 22.29 -1.40 28.60
N THR A 470 21.97 -1.80 27.36
CA THR A 470 22.57 -2.99 26.72
C THR A 470 23.73 -2.62 25.79
N GLU A 471 24.80 -3.41 25.84
CA GLU A 471 25.96 -3.33 24.94
C GLU A 471 25.90 -4.37 23.81
N ILE A 472 24.76 -5.07 23.66
CA ILE A 472 24.60 -6.12 22.65
C ILE A 472 24.64 -5.53 21.25
N VAL A 473 25.56 -6.01 20.42
CA VAL A 473 25.78 -5.53 19.03
C VAL A 473 24.94 -6.33 18.02
N ASN A 474 24.68 -7.61 18.28
CA ASN A 474 23.90 -8.45 17.37
C ASN A 474 22.41 -8.14 17.51
N PRO A 475 21.71 -7.65 16.45
CA PRO A 475 20.30 -7.28 16.53
C PRO A 475 19.38 -8.44 16.96
N LYS A 476 19.70 -9.68 16.59
CA LYS A 476 18.93 -10.85 17.02
C LYS A 476 19.05 -11.07 18.52
N GLU A 477 20.25 -11.00 19.05
CA GLU A 477 20.47 -11.12 20.50
C GLU A 477 19.87 -9.94 21.26
N LEU A 478 19.92 -8.73 20.67
CA LEU A 478 19.27 -7.54 21.23
C LEU A 478 17.74 -7.73 21.33
N ALA A 479 17.10 -8.23 20.27
CA ALA A 479 15.66 -8.48 20.29
C ALA A 479 15.28 -9.51 21.37
N HIS A 480 16.05 -10.60 21.50
CA HIS A 480 15.82 -11.62 22.54
C HIS A 480 16.07 -11.08 23.95
N HIS A 481 17.10 -10.25 24.12
CA HIS A 481 17.40 -9.61 25.42
C HIS A 481 16.26 -8.70 25.86
N ILE A 482 15.77 -7.84 24.96
CA ILE A 482 14.65 -6.92 25.27
C ILE A 482 13.38 -7.72 25.63
N LEU A 483 13.02 -8.71 24.82
CA LEU A 483 11.86 -9.57 25.10
C LEU A 483 12.01 -10.30 26.46
N GLY A 484 13.21 -10.83 26.75
CA GLY A 484 13.50 -11.45 28.03
C GLY A 484 13.33 -10.50 29.22
N ARG A 485 13.80 -9.26 29.10
CA ARG A 485 13.62 -8.24 30.14
C ARG A 485 12.14 -7.90 30.37
N VAL A 486 11.34 -7.83 29.32
CA VAL A 486 9.89 -7.60 29.42
C VAL A 486 9.21 -8.77 30.13
N LEU A 487 9.55 -10.02 29.77
CA LEU A 487 8.99 -11.22 30.41
C LEU A 487 9.37 -11.32 31.89
N GLU A 488 10.58 -10.88 32.29
CA GLU A 488 10.95 -10.81 33.72
C GLU A 488 10.01 -9.88 34.53
N TRP A 489 9.47 -8.83 33.88
CA TRP A 489 8.53 -7.90 34.52
C TRP A 489 7.08 -8.40 34.52
N SER A 490 6.61 -8.99 33.42
CA SER A 490 5.23 -9.42 33.25
C SER A 490 4.88 -10.77 33.85
N GLY A 491 5.88 -11.52 34.30
CA GLY A 491 5.74 -12.92 34.64
C GLY A 491 6.00 -13.82 33.43
N GLU A 492 6.27 -15.10 33.67
CA GLU A 492 6.75 -16.05 32.64
C GLU A 492 5.74 -16.33 31.52
N VAL A 493 4.45 -16.00 31.72
CA VAL A 493 3.38 -16.28 30.74
C VAL A 493 2.90 -14.99 30.10
N PRO A 494 3.10 -14.81 28.78
CA PRO A 494 2.65 -13.60 28.09
C PRO A 494 1.11 -13.50 28.04
N LEU A 495 0.59 -12.33 28.36
CA LEU A 495 -0.85 -12.04 28.36
C LEU A 495 -1.38 -11.71 26.97
N ASP A 496 -0.47 -11.36 26.05
CA ASP A 496 -0.77 -11.11 24.64
C ASP A 496 0.42 -11.54 23.76
N ASP A 497 0.22 -11.50 22.44
CA ASP A 497 1.28 -11.76 21.49
C ASP A 497 2.37 -10.68 21.60
N MET A 498 3.62 -11.06 21.67
CA MET A 498 4.75 -10.15 21.87
C MET A 498 5.79 -10.34 20.79
N THR A 499 6.10 -9.28 20.06
CA THR A 499 7.16 -9.29 19.06
C THR A 499 8.08 -8.09 19.23
N VAL A 500 9.39 -8.35 19.21
CA VAL A 500 10.47 -7.35 19.17
C VAL A 500 11.26 -7.56 17.90
N LEU A 501 11.33 -6.54 17.06
CA LEU A 501 12.11 -6.53 15.82
C LEU A 501 13.21 -5.47 15.93
N ALA A 502 14.47 -5.87 15.80
CA ALA A 502 15.61 -4.97 15.89
C ALA A 502 16.42 -4.95 14.60
N ALA A 503 16.85 -3.76 14.17
CA ALA A 503 17.76 -3.57 13.05
C ALA A 503 18.93 -2.65 13.44
N GLY A 504 20.15 -3.13 13.26
CA GLY A 504 21.36 -2.34 13.42
C GLY A 504 21.88 -1.85 12.08
N VAL A 505 22.48 -0.68 12.05
CA VAL A 505 22.96 0.02 10.84
C VAL A 505 24.45 0.29 10.95
N TRP A 506 25.24 -0.08 9.93
CA TRP A 506 26.68 0.16 9.88
C TRP A 506 27.09 0.76 8.54
N LYS A 507 28.05 1.67 8.61
CA LYS A 507 28.72 2.19 7.42
C LYS A 507 29.70 1.11 6.91
N LYS A 508 29.69 0.87 5.59
CA LYS A 508 30.62 -0.03 4.93
C LYS A 508 32.04 0.55 4.86
#